data_89e91834c62abab968ecc98d832add72
#
_entry.id   89e91834c62abab968ecc98d832add72
#
_cell.length_a   1.000
_cell.length_b   1.000
_cell.length_c   1.000
_cell.angle_alpha   90.00
_cell.angle_beta   90.00
_cell.angle_gamma   90.00
#
_symmetry.space_group_name_H-M   'P 1'
#
loop_
_entity.id
_entity.type
_entity.pdbx_description
1 polymer ?
#
loop_
_entity_poly.entity_id
_entity_poly.type
_entity_poly.pdbx_seq_one_letter_code
_entity_poly.pdbx_strand_id
1 'polypeptide(L)'
;TLLDLIECLGTTAADFFKETEEEQVVFSEQGYFEKIDEAGNSIQWIVPTAQRYRMEPLLVVVQPHQSLEEDKPHDGEEFGYVMSGRLNVILGEQIYHVKAGESFYYPAKKIHRIENPGQRPAKFIWVSTPPMF
;
A
#
# COMPACT_ATOMS: atom_id res chain seq x y z
N THR A 1 -13.05 -27.98 16.55
CA THR A 1 -12.67 -26.60 16.23
C THR A 1 -11.16 -26.45 16.15
N LEU A 2 -10.69 -25.32 15.68
CA LEU A 2 -9.27 -25.01 15.67
C LEU A 2 -8.65 -25.07 17.05
N LEU A 3 -9.36 -24.56 18.04
CA LEU A 3 -8.88 -24.59 19.42
C LEU A 3 -8.72 -26.00 19.94
N ASP A 4 -9.69 -26.88 19.67
CA ASP A 4 -9.62 -28.26 20.08
C ASP A 4 -8.45 -28.97 19.41
N LEU A 5 -8.24 -28.72 18.14
CA LEU A 5 -7.14 -29.30 17.40
C LEU A 5 -5.80 -28.84 17.95
N ILE A 6 -5.68 -27.56 18.27
CA ILE A 6 -4.46 -26.98 18.85
C ILE A 6 -4.13 -27.64 20.18
N GLU A 7 -5.10 -27.82 21.05
CA GLU A 7 -4.92 -28.47 22.32
C GLU A 7 -4.45 -29.94 22.15
N CYS A 8 -5.08 -30.63 21.19
CA CYS A 8 -4.70 -32.03 20.92
C CYS A 8 -3.27 -32.14 20.42
N LEU A 9 -2.79 -31.11 19.69
CA LEU A 9 -1.43 -31.07 19.19
C LEU A 9 -0.43 -30.51 20.20
N GLY A 10 -0.89 -30.10 21.38
CA GLY A 10 -0.02 -29.56 22.41
C GLY A 10 0.48 -28.14 22.14
N THR A 11 -0.23 -27.39 21.28
CA THR A 11 0.09 -25.98 20.98
C THR A 11 -0.96 -25.07 21.59
N THR A 12 -0.65 -23.78 21.65
CA THR A 12 -1.61 -22.76 22.07
C THR A 12 -2.36 -22.21 20.86
N ALA A 13 -3.54 -21.61 21.12
CA ALA A 13 -4.30 -20.94 20.06
C ALA A 13 -3.48 -19.83 19.40
N ALA A 14 -2.74 -19.06 20.20
CA ALA A 14 -1.91 -17.98 19.68
C ALA A 14 -0.82 -18.49 18.75
N ASP A 15 -0.16 -19.59 19.12
CA ASP A 15 0.90 -20.19 18.30
C ASP A 15 0.35 -20.73 17.00
N PHE A 16 -0.82 -21.37 17.05
CA PHE A 16 -1.45 -21.88 15.85
C PHE A 16 -1.79 -20.76 14.86
N PHE A 17 -2.43 -19.71 15.33
CA PHE A 17 -2.79 -18.58 14.48
C PHE A 17 -1.56 -17.87 13.93
N LYS A 18 -0.51 -17.76 14.71
CA LYS A 18 0.73 -17.16 14.27
C LYS A 18 1.36 -17.99 13.15
N GLU A 19 1.43 -19.29 13.30
CA GLU A 19 1.94 -20.17 12.25
C GLU A 19 1.10 -20.08 10.98
N THR A 20 -0.23 -20.08 11.10
CA THR A 20 -1.14 -19.98 9.96
C THR A 20 -0.92 -18.68 9.22
N GLU A 21 -0.74 -17.57 9.94
CA GLU A 21 -0.51 -16.26 9.35
C GLU A 21 0.85 -16.17 8.67
N GLU A 22 1.88 -16.72 9.29
CA GLU A 22 3.24 -16.74 8.75
C GLU A 22 3.34 -17.61 7.49
N GLU A 23 2.49 -18.62 7.39
CA GLU A 23 2.45 -19.51 6.22
C GLU A 23 1.80 -18.84 5.00
N GLN A 24 1.00 -17.81 5.20
CA GLN A 24 0.35 -17.16 4.07
C GLN A 24 1.36 -16.30 3.32
N VAL A 25 1.63 -16.68 2.08
CA VAL A 25 2.60 -16.00 1.21
C VAL A 25 1.90 -15.39 -0.01
N VAL A 26 0.79 -15.99 -0.44
CA VAL A 26 0.07 -15.56 -1.64
C VAL A 26 -1.27 -14.97 -1.23
N PHE A 27 -1.58 -13.82 -1.79
CA PHE A 27 -2.82 -13.08 -1.53
C PHE A 27 -3.52 -12.85 -2.86
N SER A 28 -4.83 -13.06 -2.90
CA SER A 28 -5.64 -12.91 -4.12
C SER A 28 -6.64 -11.76 -3.98
N GLU A 29 -7.20 -11.34 -5.10
CA GLU A 29 -8.15 -10.23 -5.15
C GLU A 29 -9.31 -10.38 -4.18
N GLN A 30 -9.80 -11.60 -3.96
CA GLN A 30 -10.90 -11.84 -3.04
C GLN A 30 -10.55 -11.47 -1.60
N GLY A 31 -9.27 -11.49 -1.26
CA GLY A 31 -8.79 -11.14 0.07
C GLY A 31 -8.35 -9.69 0.21
N TYR A 32 -8.32 -8.93 -0.86
CA TYR A 32 -7.87 -7.54 -0.81
C TYR A 32 -8.92 -6.67 -0.12
N PHE A 33 -8.43 -5.74 0.68
CA PHE A 33 -9.26 -4.69 1.24
C PHE A 33 -9.17 -3.47 0.33
N GLU A 34 -10.29 -2.84 0.02
CA GLU A 34 -10.33 -1.67 -0.86
C GLU A 34 -11.04 -0.51 -0.18
N LYS A 35 -10.50 0.68 -0.38
CA LYS A 35 -11.11 1.94 0.01
C LYS A 35 -11.19 2.83 -1.22
N ILE A 36 -12.37 3.40 -1.46
CA ILE A 36 -12.57 4.39 -2.54
C ILE A 36 -12.92 5.71 -1.88
N ASP A 37 -12.19 6.76 -2.20
CA ASP A 37 -12.43 8.08 -1.63
C ASP A 37 -13.51 8.84 -2.41
N GLU A 38 -13.81 10.07 -1.98
CA GLU A 38 -14.86 10.88 -2.61
C GLU A 38 -14.53 11.26 -4.04
N ALA A 39 -13.25 11.35 -4.38
CA ALA A 39 -12.81 11.67 -5.74
C ALA A 39 -12.80 10.44 -6.66
N GLY A 40 -13.11 9.26 -6.14
CA GLY A 40 -13.10 8.02 -6.88
C GLY A 40 -11.74 7.34 -6.96
N ASN A 41 -10.75 7.82 -6.22
CA ASN A 41 -9.45 7.17 -6.13
C ASN A 41 -9.59 5.87 -5.36
N SER A 42 -8.90 4.82 -5.81
CA SER A 42 -8.97 3.50 -5.19
C SER A 42 -7.63 3.17 -4.54
N ILE A 43 -7.68 2.67 -3.32
CA ILE A 43 -6.53 2.13 -2.61
C ILE A 43 -6.88 0.70 -2.22
N GLN A 44 -6.07 -0.25 -2.68
CA GLN A 44 -6.23 -1.66 -2.34
C GLN A 44 -5.05 -2.14 -1.51
N TRP A 45 -5.36 -2.76 -0.38
CA TRP A 45 -4.36 -3.44 0.46
C TRP A 45 -4.17 -4.83 -0.11
N ILE A 46 -3.11 -5.01 -0.90
CA ILE A 46 -2.84 -6.27 -1.59
C ILE A 46 -2.08 -7.27 -0.71
N VAL A 47 -1.62 -6.81 0.46
CA VAL A 47 -1.18 -7.65 1.56
C VAL A 47 -1.96 -7.20 2.80
N PRO A 48 -3.19 -7.72 3.02
CA PRO A 48 -4.07 -7.22 4.08
C PRO A 48 -3.51 -7.34 5.49
N THR A 49 -2.53 -8.20 5.70
CA THR A 49 -1.88 -8.41 7.00
C THR A 49 -0.56 -7.65 7.14
N ALA A 50 -0.28 -6.70 6.24
CA ALA A 50 1.01 -6.03 6.17
C ALA A 50 1.42 -5.30 7.44
N GLN A 51 0.47 -4.88 8.28
CA GLN A 51 0.78 -4.21 9.55
C GLN A 51 1.64 -5.05 10.49
N ARG A 52 1.72 -6.35 10.26
CA ARG A 52 2.54 -7.28 11.02
C ARG A 52 3.96 -7.38 10.48
N TYR A 53 4.22 -6.76 9.36
CA TYR A 53 5.48 -6.85 8.64
C TYR A 53 6.16 -5.49 8.56
N ARG A 54 7.22 -5.42 7.79
CA ARG A 54 8.06 -4.22 7.71
C ARG A 54 7.66 -3.29 6.57
N MET A 55 6.87 -3.75 5.61
CA MET A 55 6.44 -2.93 4.50
C MET A 55 4.98 -3.18 4.18
N GLU A 56 4.34 -2.18 3.61
CA GLU A 56 2.93 -2.26 3.24
C GLU A 56 2.77 -1.92 1.77
N PRO A 57 2.59 -2.94 0.91
CA PRO A 57 2.30 -2.72 -0.50
C PRO A 57 0.84 -2.38 -0.72
N LEU A 58 0.60 -1.38 -1.57
CA LEU A 58 -0.73 -0.97 -1.98
C LEU A 58 -0.81 -0.97 -3.50
N LEU A 59 -2.01 -1.24 -4.02
CA LEU A 59 -2.33 -1.00 -5.42
C LEU A 59 -3.27 0.18 -5.48
N VAL A 60 -2.86 1.25 -6.16
CA VAL A 60 -3.56 2.53 -6.12
C VAL A 60 -3.94 2.97 -7.52
N VAL A 61 -5.15 3.50 -7.65
CA VAL A 61 -5.63 4.14 -8.87
C VAL A 61 -6.04 5.57 -8.53
N VAL A 62 -5.38 6.54 -9.15
CA VAL A 62 -5.71 7.97 -8.98
C VAL A 62 -6.44 8.44 -10.22
N GLN A 63 -7.63 9.00 -10.04
CA GLN A 63 -8.46 9.47 -11.13
C GLN A 63 -7.85 10.70 -11.82
N PRO A 64 -8.20 10.97 -13.09
CA PRO A 64 -7.68 12.13 -13.80
C PRO A 64 -7.88 13.43 -13.03
N HIS A 65 -6.82 14.22 -12.94
CA HIS A 65 -6.81 15.52 -12.26
C HIS A 65 -7.12 15.47 -10.77
N GLN A 66 -7.03 14.27 -10.17
CA GLN A 66 -7.24 14.10 -8.74
C GLN A 66 -5.92 13.87 -8.01
N SER A 67 -5.99 13.97 -6.71
CA SER A 67 -4.86 13.82 -5.82
C SER A 67 -5.23 12.92 -4.66
N LEU A 68 -4.25 12.19 -4.13
CA LEU A 68 -4.40 11.52 -2.85
C LEU A 68 -4.24 12.55 -1.73
N GLU A 69 -4.65 12.16 -0.53
CA GLU A 69 -4.49 13.00 0.64
C GLU A 69 -3.01 13.31 0.88
N GLU A 70 -2.74 14.56 1.29
CA GLU A 70 -1.39 14.99 1.60
C GLU A 70 -0.93 14.36 2.91
N ASP A 71 0.28 13.83 2.92
CA ASP A 71 0.87 13.19 4.08
C ASP A 71 1.90 14.09 4.75
N LYS A 72 1.87 14.09 6.07
CA LYS A 72 2.87 14.78 6.88
C LYS A 72 4.17 13.98 6.88
N PRO A 73 5.30 14.64 7.17
CA PRO A 73 6.57 13.93 7.35
C PRO A 73 6.44 12.86 8.43
N HIS A 74 7.07 11.73 8.18
CA HIS A 74 7.10 10.62 9.14
C HIS A 74 8.39 9.82 8.96
N ASP A 75 8.68 8.95 9.92
CA ASP A 75 9.80 8.04 9.81
C ASP A 75 9.46 7.00 8.74
N GLY A 76 10.48 6.61 7.98
CA GLY A 76 10.33 5.59 6.98
C GLY A 76 10.56 6.08 5.56
N GLU A 77 10.28 5.20 4.63
CA GLU A 77 10.56 5.41 3.23
C GLU A 77 9.37 4.90 2.40
N GLU A 78 9.25 5.44 1.19
CA GLU A 78 8.19 5.04 0.28
C GLU A 78 8.76 4.78 -1.10
N PHE A 79 8.22 3.75 -1.75
CA PHE A 79 8.58 3.34 -3.10
C PHE A 79 7.30 3.21 -3.92
N GLY A 80 7.38 3.57 -5.20
CA GLY A 80 6.29 3.32 -6.12
C GLY A 80 6.76 2.92 -7.50
N TYR A 81 5.91 2.20 -8.19
CA TYR A 81 6.13 1.82 -9.59
C TYR A 81 4.85 2.10 -10.38
N VAL A 82 4.94 2.94 -11.39
CA VAL A 82 3.78 3.34 -12.19
C VAL A 82 3.53 2.30 -13.29
N MET A 83 2.36 1.67 -13.23
CA MET A 83 1.96 0.63 -14.18
C MET A 83 1.29 1.22 -15.42
N SER A 84 0.48 2.25 -15.24
CA SER A 84 -0.21 2.94 -16.33
C SER A 84 -0.51 4.38 -15.94
N GLY A 85 -0.65 5.24 -16.94
CA GLY A 85 -0.85 6.66 -16.72
C GLY A 85 0.43 7.36 -16.29
N ARG A 86 0.27 8.46 -15.58
CA ARG A 86 1.39 9.24 -15.07
C ARG A 86 1.02 9.92 -13.76
N LEU A 87 2.03 10.23 -12.97
CA LEU A 87 1.87 10.86 -11.66
C LEU A 87 2.81 12.03 -11.50
N ASN A 88 2.42 12.94 -10.64
CA ASN A 88 3.33 13.90 -10.03
C ASN A 88 3.53 13.48 -8.58
N VAL A 89 4.77 13.30 -8.19
CA VAL A 89 5.16 13.08 -6.79
C VAL A 89 5.66 14.42 -6.29
N ILE A 90 5.00 14.96 -5.28
CA ILE A 90 5.30 16.28 -4.75
C ILE A 90 5.92 16.12 -3.37
N LEU A 91 7.18 16.54 -3.24
CA LEU A 91 7.95 16.47 -1.99
C LEU A 91 8.28 17.90 -1.57
N GLY A 92 7.59 18.39 -0.55
CA GLY A 92 7.68 19.79 -0.18
C GLY A 92 7.21 20.68 -1.33
N GLU A 93 8.08 21.48 -1.87
CA GLU A 93 7.77 22.37 -3.00
C GLU A 93 8.20 21.82 -4.36
N GLN A 94 8.88 20.67 -4.38
CA GLN A 94 9.38 20.09 -5.63
C GLN A 94 8.40 19.09 -6.20
N ILE A 95 8.26 19.14 -7.53
CA ILE A 95 7.37 18.26 -8.29
C ILE A 95 8.23 17.35 -9.16
N TYR A 96 7.99 16.05 -9.03
CA TYR A 96 8.68 15.02 -9.82
C TYR A 96 7.67 14.33 -10.71
N HIS A 97 7.93 14.34 -12.01
CA HIS A 97 7.05 13.70 -12.99
C HIS A 97 7.45 12.24 -13.17
N VAL A 98 6.49 11.33 -13.04
CA VAL A 98 6.72 9.89 -13.15
C VAL A 98 5.71 9.33 -14.15
N LYS A 99 6.20 8.66 -15.18
CA LYS A 99 5.34 8.03 -16.20
C LYS A 99 5.34 6.52 -16.08
N ALA A 100 4.44 5.87 -16.81
CA ALA A 100 4.33 4.42 -16.83
C ALA A 100 5.69 3.77 -17.12
N GLY A 101 6.03 2.73 -16.36
CA GLY A 101 7.31 2.05 -16.44
C GLY A 101 8.41 2.65 -15.59
N GLU A 102 8.15 3.79 -14.95
CA GLU A 102 9.11 4.43 -14.06
C GLU A 102 8.76 4.20 -12.60
N SER A 103 9.76 4.30 -11.75
CA SER A 103 9.60 4.14 -10.31
C SER A 103 10.04 5.41 -9.58
N PHE A 104 9.59 5.53 -8.34
CA PHE A 104 10.02 6.60 -7.46
C PHE A 104 10.35 6.05 -6.08
N TYR A 105 11.20 6.76 -5.37
CA TYR A 105 11.61 6.37 -4.03
C TYR A 105 12.01 7.62 -3.25
N TYR A 106 11.51 7.74 -2.03
CA TYR A 106 11.93 8.85 -1.18
C TYR A 106 11.83 8.48 0.31
N PRO A 107 12.76 9.02 1.13
CA PRO A 107 12.55 9.05 2.58
C PRO A 107 11.42 10.04 2.87
N ALA A 108 10.49 9.68 3.75
CA ALA A 108 9.31 10.49 4.02
C ALA A 108 9.58 11.64 4.98
N LYS A 109 10.62 12.45 4.70
CA LYS A 109 11.08 13.53 5.58
C LYS A 109 10.38 14.86 5.33
N LYS A 110 9.72 15.01 4.20
CA LYS A 110 9.00 16.22 3.82
C LYS A 110 7.52 15.92 3.69
N ILE A 111 6.70 16.96 3.79
CA ILE A 111 5.30 16.84 3.44
C ILE A 111 5.22 16.35 2.00
N HIS A 112 4.35 15.37 1.72
CA HIS A 112 4.33 14.75 0.40
C HIS A 112 2.91 14.43 -0.06
N ARG A 113 2.75 14.43 -1.38
CA ARG A 113 1.47 14.21 -2.03
C ARG A 113 1.70 13.58 -3.40
N ILE A 114 0.76 12.75 -3.82
CA ILE A 114 0.76 12.14 -5.15
C ILE A 114 -0.50 12.59 -5.87
N GLU A 115 -0.34 13.08 -7.09
CA GLU A 115 -1.46 13.52 -7.91
C GLU A 115 -1.34 12.99 -9.33
N ASN A 116 -2.47 12.91 -10.01
CA ASN A 116 -2.54 12.54 -11.42
C ASN A 116 -2.80 13.80 -12.26
N PRO A 117 -1.81 14.28 -13.01
CA PRO A 117 -1.98 15.47 -13.85
C PRO A 117 -2.61 15.15 -15.21
N GLY A 118 -2.84 13.87 -15.50
CA GLY A 118 -3.23 13.42 -16.84
C GLY A 118 -4.72 13.32 -17.03
N GLN A 119 -5.07 12.83 -18.24
CA GLN A 119 -6.45 12.68 -18.70
C GLN A 119 -6.99 11.28 -18.47
N ARG A 120 -6.14 10.35 -18.04
CA ARG A 120 -6.50 8.95 -17.80
C ARG A 120 -6.20 8.57 -16.37
N PRO A 121 -6.90 7.57 -15.81
CA PRO A 121 -6.52 7.06 -14.49
C PRO A 121 -5.07 6.60 -14.46
N ALA A 122 -4.40 6.83 -13.36
CA ALA A 122 -3.03 6.37 -13.14
C ALA A 122 -3.04 5.24 -12.12
N LYS A 123 -2.37 4.13 -12.46
CA LYS A 123 -2.32 2.95 -11.63
C LYS A 123 -0.88 2.67 -11.24
N PHE A 124 -0.64 2.46 -9.95
CA PHE A 124 0.71 2.23 -9.46
C PHE A 124 0.71 1.35 -8.21
N ILE A 125 1.84 0.68 -8.01
CA ILE A 125 2.14 -0.02 -6.77
C ILE A 125 2.83 0.99 -5.86
N TRP A 126 2.42 1.04 -4.60
CA TRP A 126 2.96 1.98 -3.61
C TRP A 126 3.32 1.20 -2.35
N VAL A 127 4.58 1.26 -1.94
CA VAL A 127 5.06 0.53 -0.78
C VAL A 127 5.59 1.52 0.25
N SER A 128 5.10 1.43 1.47
CA SER A 128 5.64 2.21 2.58
C SER A 128 6.30 1.31 3.61
N THR A 129 7.35 1.81 4.24
CA THR A 129 8.03 1.16 5.36
C THR A 129 8.25 2.21 6.45
N PRO A 130 7.80 1.98 7.69
CA PRO A 130 6.92 0.88 8.12
C PRO A 130 5.50 1.05 7.59
N PRO A 131 4.61 0.08 7.80
CA PRO A 131 3.21 0.19 7.41
C PRO A 131 2.56 1.44 8.00
N MET A 132 1.86 2.20 7.15
CA MET A 132 1.27 3.50 7.53
C MET A 132 -0.25 3.52 7.48
N PHE A 133 -0.83 2.56 6.80
CA PHE A 133 -2.26 2.60 6.49
C PHE A 133 -3.07 1.58 7.27
#